data_3b7b916674625a9ab52404bf80b2e79a
#
_entry.id   3b7b916674625a9ab52404bf80b2e79a
#
_cell.length_a   1.000
_cell.length_b   1.000
_cell.length_c   1.000
_cell.angle_alpha   90.00
_cell.angle_beta   90.00
_cell.angle_gamma   90.00
#
_symmetry.space_group_name_H-M   'P 1'
#
loop_
_entity.id
_entity.type
_entity.pdbx_description
1 polymer ?
#
loop_
_entity_poly.entity_id
_entity_poly.type
_entity_poly.pdbx_seq_one_letter_code
_entity_poly.pdbx_strand_id
1 'polypeptide(L)'
;MLRGRGRPPDLRRLVPGSDSVVFAHAPGYVGYDRYDDLVAQHAVSHHFVDDGTGVHEVRTPFRFVWPSELDLMARLAGLDLANRWADWHRSPFTSDCASHVSVWQKQPKT
;
A
#
# COMPACT_ATOMS: atom_id res chain seq x y z
N MET A 1 4.03 17.08 12.29
CA MET A 1 4.24 15.63 12.18
C MET A 1 3.15 15.03 11.31
N LEU A 2 3.52 14.24 10.34
CA LEU A 2 2.59 13.56 9.44
C LEU A 2 2.73 12.05 9.65
N ARG A 3 1.58 11.35 9.74
CA ARG A 3 1.53 9.90 9.86
C ARG A 3 0.72 9.32 8.71
N GLY A 4 1.16 8.18 8.20
CA GLY A 4 0.45 7.48 7.16
C GLY A 4 0.60 5.97 7.29
N ARG A 5 -0.46 5.26 6.91
CA ARG A 5 -0.47 3.81 6.78
C ARG A 5 -0.66 3.45 5.31
N GLY A 6 0.06 2.46 4.84
CA GLY A 6 -0.08 2.00 3.47
C GLY A 6 0.39 0.57 3.28
N ARG A 7 0.11 0.04 2.09
CA ARG A 7 0.65 -1.25 1.64
C ARG A 7 1.68 -0.96 0.55
N PRO A 8 2.95 -1.44 0.71
CA PRO A 8 3.91 -1.37 -0.39
C PRO A 8 3.41 -2.18 -1.59
N PRO A 9 3.82 -1.83 -2.83
CA PRO A 9 3.52 -2.67 -3.98
C PRO A 9 4.06 -4.08 -3.77
N ASP A 10 3.25 -5.10 -4.10
CA ASP A 10 3.61 -6.50 -3.91
C ASP A 10 3.91 -7.16 -5.26
N LEU A 11 4.96 -6.69 -5.93
CA LEU A 11 5.32 -7.18 -7.25
C LEU A 11 6.03 -8.54 -7.24
N ARG A 12 6.59 -8.95 -6.10
CA ARG A 12 7.24 -10.28 -5.96
C ARG A 12 6.26 -11.43 -6.10
N ARG A 13 4.99 -11.19 -5.78
CA ARG A 13 3.94 -12.21 -5.88
C ARG A 13 3.27 -12.23 -7.24
N LEU A 14 3.62 -11.31 -8.13
CA LEU A 14 3.14 -11.35 -9.51
C LEU A 14 3.79 -12.52 -10.24
N VAL A 15 2.94 -13.42 -10.75
CA VAL A 15 3.37 -14.52 -11.61
C VAL A 15 3.58 -13.97 -13.03
N PRO A 16 4.62 -14.37 -13.76
CA PRO A 16 4.80 -13.94 -15.16
C PRO A 16 3.53 -14.16 -15.98
N GLY A 17 3.09 -13.13 -16.68
CA GLY A 17 1.85 -13.13 -17.45
C GLY A 17 0.58 -12.78 -16.67
N SER A 18 0.68 -12.60 -15.35
CA SER A 18 -0.41 -12.11 -14.50
C SER A 18 -0.23 -10.65 -14.16
N ASP A 19 -1.33 -9.94 -13.95
CA ASP A 19 -1.34 -8.55 -13.52
C ASP A 19 -1.94 -8.37 -12.12
N SER A 20 -2.35 -9.45 -11.44
CA SER A 20 -3.12 -9.38 -10.21
C SER A 20 -2.50 -10.16 -9.07
N VAL A 21 -2.61 -9.59 -7.86
CA VAL A 21 -2.14 -10.20 -6.60
C VAL A 21 -3.28 -10.16 -5.59
N VAL A 22 -3.65 -11.33 -5.06
CA VAL A 22 -4.64 -11.43 -3.97
C VAL A 22 -3.97 -10.99 -2.68
N PHE A 23 -4.51 -9.97 -2.02
CA PHE A 23 -4.00 -9.49 -0.74
C PHE A 23 -4.81 -9.97 0.46
N ALA A 24 -6.07 -10.40 0.23
CA ALA A 24 -6.92 -10.91 1.30
C ALA A 24 -7.91 -11.92 0.77
N HIS A 25 -8.11 -12.99 1.53
CA HIS A 25 -9.09 -14.02 1.22
C HIS A 25 -9.63 -14.59 2.54
N ALA A 26 -10.95 -14.51 2.70
CA ALA A 26 -11.66 -15.03 3.86
C ALA A 26 -13.07 -15.47 3.42
N PRO A 27 -13.80 -16.25 4.22
CA PRO A 27 -15.19 -16.56 3.90
C PRO A 27 -16.00 -15.28 3.67
N GLY A 28 -16.66 -15.19 2.51
CA GLY A 28 -17.45 -14.03 2.13
C GLY A 28 -16.67 -12.80 1.65
N TYR A 29 -15.35 -12.92 1.50
CA TYR A 29 -14.54 -11.79 1.06
C TYR A 29 -13.31 -12.22 0.27
N VAL A 30 -13.08 -11.54 -0.85
CA VAL A 30 -11.84 -11.63 -1.63
C VAL A 30 -11.41 -10.22 -2.03
N GLY A 31 -10.13 -9.91 -1.79
CA GLY A 31 -9.53 -8.66 -2.24
C GLY A 31 -8.27 -8.93 -3.06
N TYR A 32 -8.16 -8.27 -4.21
CA TYR A 32 -6.94 -8.33 -5.00
C TYR A 32 -6.62 -6.97 -5.60
N ASP A 33 -5.33 -6.74 -5.84
CA ASP A 33 -4.84 -5.57 -6.56
C ASP A 33 -4.48 -5.98 -7.98
N ARG A 34 -5.02 -5.28 -8.97
CA ARG A 34 -4.62 -5.41 -10.36
C ARG A 34 -3.72 -4.26 -10.74
N TYR A 35 -2.51 -4.58 -11.19
CA TYR A 35 -1.51 -3.60 -11.60
C TYR A 35 -1.70 -3.31 -13.10
N ASP A 36 -2.38 -2.21 -13.41
CA ASP A 36 -2.75 -1.86 -14.77
C ASP A 36 -1.60 -1.26 -15.58
N ASP A 37 -0.78 -0.41 -14.94
CA ASP A 37 0.31 0.30 -15.60
C ASP A 37 1.45 0.49 -14.61
N LEU A 38 2.53 -0.29 -14.80
CA LEU A 38 3.69 -0.22 -13.91
C LEU A 38 4.49 1.05 -14.10
N VAL A 39 4.47 1.64 -15.29
CA VAL A 39 5.21 2.89 -15.58
C VAL A 39 4.52 4.08 -14.93
N ALA A 40 3.20 4.18 -15.10
CA ALA A 40 2.41 5.24 -14.47
C ALA A 40 2.11 4.93 -13.00
N GLN A 41 2.42 3.74 -12.53
CA GLN A 41 2.16 3.26 -11.17
C GLN A 41 0.67 3.26 -10.83
N HIS A 42 -0.16 2.85 -11.79
CA HIS A 42 -1.61 2.74 -11.59
C HIS A 42 -2.01 1.30 -11.29
N ALA A 43 -2.88 1.17 -10.30
CA ALA A 43 -3.48 -0.10 -9.93
C ALA A 43 -4.95 0.11 -9.54
N VAL A 44 -5.69 -0.97 -9.47
CA VAL A 44 -7.09 -0.97 -9.01
C VAL A 44 -7.24 -2.07 -7.97
N SER A 45 -7.69 -1.71 -6.78
CA SER A 45 -8.12 -2.67 -5.77
C SER A 45 -9.54 -3.14 -6.09
N HIS A 46 -9.72 -4.46 -6.14
CA HIS A 46 -11.01 -5.09 -6.31
C HIS A 46 -11.38 -5.80 -5.02
N HIS A 47 -12.57 -5.51 -4.49
CA HIS A 47 -13.10 -6.14 -3.29
C HIS A 47 -14.42 -6.79 -3.63
N PHE A 48 -14.54 -8.10 -3.39
CA PHE A 48 -15.77 -8.85 -3.54
C PHE A 48 -16.26 -9.26 -2.16
N VAL A 49 -17.46 -8.83 -1.81
CA VAL A 49 -18.06 -9.09 -0.50
C VAL A 49 -19.39 -9.80 -0.70
N ASP A 50 -19.56 -10.95 -0.05
CA ASP A 50 -20.82 -11.65 0.05
C ASP A 50 -21.43 -11.35 1.42
N ASP A 51 -22.53 -10.58 1.43
CA ASP A 51 -23.22 -10.16 2.65
C ASP A 51 -24.47 -11.00 2.96
N GLY A 52 -24.64 -12.13 2.25
CA GLY A 52 -25.82 -12.99 2.38
C GLY A 52 -26.97 -12.62 1.43
N THR A 53 -26.92 -11.44 0.78
CA THR A 53 -27.91 -11.02 -0.21
C THR A 53 -27.38 -11.11 -1.65
N GLY A 54 -26.10 -11.41 -1.81
CA GLY A 54 -25.41 -11.53 -3.07
C GLY A 54 -23.98 -11.00 -2.97
N VAL A 55 -23.24 -11.12 -4.07
CA VAL A 55 -21.87 -10.65 -4.16
C VAL A 55 -21.85 -9.20 -4.65
N HIS A 56 -21.20 -8.33 -3.89
CA HIS A 56 -21.00 -6.93 -4.23
C HIS A 56 -19.54 -6.68 -4.53
N GLU A 57 -19.27 -5.91 -5.60
CA GLU A 57 -17.93 -5.52 -5.99
C GLU A 57 -17.70 -4.04 -5.71
N VAL A 58 -16.58 -3.72 -5.07
CA VAL A 58 -16.08 -2.36 -4.90
C VAL A 58 -14.73 -2.26 -5.59
N ARG A 59 -14.55 -1.26 -6.45
CA ARG A 59 -13.31 -0.97 -7.16
C ARG A 59 -12.75 0.35 -6.69
N THR A 60 -11.46 0.38 -6.38
CA THR A 60 -10.79 1.60 -5.97
C THR A 60 -9.52 1.77 -6.79
N PRO A 61 -9.51 2.68 -7.78
CA PRO A 61 -8.28 3.00 -8.49
C PRO A 61 -7.34 3.80 -7.58
N PHE A 62 -6.03 3.54 -7.72
CA PHE A 62 -5.02 4.24 -6.93
C PHE A 62 -3.68 4.27 -7.67
N ARG A 63 -2.81 5.19 -7.26
CA ARG A 63 -1.41 5.17 -7.64
C ARG A 63 -0.63 4.47 -6.54
N PHE A 64 0.07 3.37 -6.88
CA PHE A 64 0.92 2.73 -5.91
C PHE A 64 2.27 3.46 -5.81
N VAL A 65 2.86 3.42 -4.62
CA VAL A 65 4.12 4.08 -4.34
C VAL A 65 4.99 3.18 -3.47
N TRP A 66 6.31 3.28 -3.69
CA TRP A 66 7.29 2.62 -2.83
C TRP A 66 7.52 3.47 -1.57
N PRO A 67 7.85 2.83 -0.42
CA PRO A 67 8.19 3.60 0.79
C PRO A 67 9.31 4.59 0.57
N SER A 68 10.37 4.23 -0.16
CA SER A 68 11.45 5.15 -0.49
C SER A 68 11.00 6.32 -1.36
N GLU A 69 10.03 6.11 -2.23
CA GLU A 69 9.43 7.18 -3.05
C GLU A 69 8.64 8.14 -2.17
N LEU A 70 7.86 7.63 -1.22
CA LEU A 70 7.17 8.47 -0.23
C LEU A 70 8.14 9.35 0.55
N ASP A 71 9.31 8.82 0.88
CA ASP A 71 10.34 9.58 1.61
C ASP A 71 10.89 10.73 0.76
N LEU A 72 11.10 10.51 -0.55
CA LEU A 72 11.51 11.57 -1.46
C LEU A 72 10.42 12.64 -1.61
N MET A 73 9.16 12.22 -1.72
CA MET A 73 8.02 13.14 -1.78
C MET A 73 7.90 13.95 -0.50
N ALA A 74 8.11 13.32 0.65
CA ALA A 74 8.10 13.99 1.95
C ALA A 74 9.19 15.05 2.02
N ARG A 75 10.41 14.75 1.56
CA ARG A 75 11.51 15.72 1.55
C ARG A 75 11.21 16.92 0.66
N LEU A 76 10.57 16.72 -0.48
CA LEU A 76 10.12 17.81 -1.33
C LEU A 76 9.09 18.70 -0.61
N ALA A 77 8.32 18.13 0.29
CA ALA A 77 7.35 18.87 1.12
C ALA A 77 7.93 19.43 2.41
N GLY A 78 9.25 19.33 2.62
CA GLY A 78 9.92 19.84 3.81
C GLY A 78 9.86 18.90 5.01
N LEU A 79 9.67 17.60 4.78
CA LEU A 79 9.58 16.60 5.84
C LEU A 79 10.71 15.58 5.72
N ASP A 80 11.13 15.03 6.85
CA ASP A 80 12.05 13.90 6.93
C ASP A 80 11.39 12.71 7.60
N LEU A 81 11.78 11.50 7.17
CA LEU A 81 11.31 10.28 7.81
C LEU A 81 11.83 10.21 9.25
N ALA A 82 10.93 10.11 10.19
CA ALA A 82 11.27 9.92 11.61
C ALA A 82 11.26 8.43 11.97
N ASN A 83 10.21 7.73 11.59
CA ASN A 83 10.07 6.31 11.89
C ASN A 83 9.23 5.61 10.84
N ARG A 84 9.48 4.31 10.65
CA ARG A 84 8.66 3.41 9.86
C ARG A 84 8.55 2.07 10.55
N TRP A 85 7.32 1.64 10.79
CA TRP A 85 7.02 0.35 11.40
C TRP A 85 6.14 -0.48 10.47
N ALA A 86 6.08 -1.79 10.73
CA ALA A 86 5.22 -2.71 9.97
C ALA A 86 3.73 -2.52 10.31
N ASP A 87 3.44 -2.09 11.53
CA ASP A 87 2.08 -1.98 12.06
C ASP A 87 2.00 -0.91 13.16
N TRP A 88 0.81 -0.74 13.74
CA TRP A 88 0.57 0.20 14.83
C TRP A 88 1.18 -0.23 16.16
N HIS A 89 1.69 -1.46 16.27
CA HIS A 89 2.38 -1.98 17.45
C HIS A 89 3.89 -1.71 17.41
N ARG A 90 4.37 -0.96 16.43
CA ARG A 90 5.78 -0.61 16.23
C ARG A 90 6.66 -1.81 15.95
N SER A 91 6.12 -2.83 15.31
CA SER A 91 6.91 -3.96 14.83
C SER A 91 7.93 -3.49 13.79
N PRO A 92 9.14 -4.07 13.74
CA PRO A 92 10.14 -3.64 12.78
C PRO A 92 9.66 -3.75 11.35
N PHE A 93 9.93 -2.74 10.54
CA PHE A 93 9.62 -2.76 9.11
C PHE A 93 10.78 -3.41 8.35
N THR A 94 10.44 -4.40 7.53
CA THR A 94 11.38 -5.09 6.65
C THR A 94 10.83 -5.11 5.23
N SER A 95 11.66 -5.54 4.27
CA SER A 95 11.25 -5.65 2.87
C SER A 95 10.13 -6.67 2.61
N ASP A 96 9.83 -7.52 3.57
CA ASP A 96 8.79 -8.56 3.46
C ASP A 96 7.46 -8.15 4.08
N CYS A 97 7.39 -6.95 4.66
CA CYS A 97 6.17 -6.48 5.31
C CYS A 97 5.07 -6.14 4.30
N ALA A 98 3.85 -6.58 4.59
CA ALA A 98 2.68 -6.32 3.76
C ALA A 98 2.10 -4.91 3.98
N SER A 99 2.49 -4.23 5.05
CA SER A 99 2.01 -2.89 5.38
C SER A 99 3.11 -2.09 6.06
N HIS A 100 2.93 -0.78 6.08
CA HIS A 100 3.79 0.11 6.84
C HIS A 100 2.99 1.17 7.56
N VAL A 101 3.54 1.64 8.69
CA VAL A 101 3.12 2.87 9.37
C VAL A 101 4.32 3.78 9.39
N SER A 102 4.22 4.91 8.72
CA SER A 102 5.33 5.84 8.57
C SER A 102 5.00 7.17 9.24
N VAL A 103 6.03 7.76 9.85
CA VAL A 103 5.92 9.05 10.52
C VAL A 103 7.01 9.96 9.96
N TRP A 104 6.61 11.13 9.47
CA TRP A 104 7.52 12.15 8.99
C TRP A 104 7.41 13.36 9.90
N GLN A 105 8.51 14.07 10.03
CA GLN A 105 8.60 15.28 10.85
C GLN A 105 9.16 16.42 10.01
N LYS A 106 8.83 17.64 10.42
CA LYS A 106 9.32 18.84 9.75
C LYS A 106 10.84 18.91 9.80
N GLN A 107 11.45 19.26 8.67
CA GLN A 107 12.90 19.45 8.59
C GLN A 107 13.32 20.57 9.52
N PRO A 108 14.51 20.45 10.18
CA PRO A 108 15.05 21.52 10.99
C PRO A 108 15.26 22.78 10.15
N LYS A 109 15.00 23.93 10.74
CA LYS A 109 15.36 25.22 10.13
C LYS A 109 16.87 25.40 10.26
N THR A 110 17.53 25.69 9.16
CA THR A 110 18.95 26.00 9.12
C THR A 110 19.16 27.50 8.90
#